data_8be31b12298e84b79871e4811ffab5cd
#
_entry.id   8be31b12298e84b79871e4811ffab5cd
#
_cell.length_a   1.000
_cell.length_b   1.000
_cell.length_c   1.000
_cell.angle_alpha   90.00
_cell.angle_beta   90.00
_cell.angle_gamma   90.00
#
_symmetry.space_group_name_H-M   'P 1'
#
loop_
_entity.id
_entity.type
_entity.pdbx_description
1 polymer ?
#
loop_
_entity_poly.entity_id
_entity_poly.type
_entity_poly.pdbx_seq_one_letter_code
_entity_poly.pdbx_strand_id
1 'polypeptide(L)'
;ARSLHFIGMVLMSAFIVVHVFLVFFVHREHNMVHMVFGDVSVERYAQAFTTVVFTIVVVILFWIFLSYWSLADRARAQRIVVKFTELGRKLFLNWLKVSPSTQQAYTDKDISKFHWTNGLPPTPDESPEWTKFRENDWKGYEITLADDINGVEKVVTIEQLRELPQQSYVATHTCMQGWSATSRWAGPSIEDVLSLLGPRPEGANYVMVESYGLAQKMYDNRPREPFYACFSIDDALDAQSVIALSRNGHEVDIHLGAPARCRVESNHGYKAVKWVSRVSWIADYADYGDGRGGTREDSALQAFNLSLIHISE
;
A
#
# COMPACT_ATOMS: atom_id res chain seq x y z
N ALA A 1 -8.58 -6.99 22.90
CA ALA A 1 -9.21 -6.38 21.70
C ALA A 1 -9.64 -7.44 20.68
N ARG A 2 -8.73 -8.29 20.12
CA ARG A 2 -9.05 -9.27 19.07
C ARG A 2 -10.18 -10.24 19.44
N SER A 3 -10.17 -10.76 20.68
CA SER A 3 -11.21 -11.69 21.17
C SER A 3 -12.58 -11.01 21.29
N LEU A 4 -12.64 -9.75 21.71
CA LEU A 4 -13.88 -8.98 21.78
C LEU A 4 -14.46 -8.70 20.39
N HIS A 5 -13.61 -8.36 19.40
CA HIS A 5 -14.03 -8.20 18.01
C HIS A 5 -14.59 -9.49 17.42
N PHE A 6 -13.92 -10.61 17.67
CA PHE A 6 -14.39 -11.93 17.22
C PHE A 6 -15.74 -12.29 17.86
N ILE A 7 -15.89 -12.11 19.16
CA ILE A 7 -17.16 -12.35 19.87
C ILE A 7 -18.25 -11.44 19.30
N GLY A 8 -17.95 -10.15 19.13
CA GLY A 8 -18.87 -9.18 18.54
C GLY A 8 -19.32 -9.58 17.13
N MET A 9 -18.39 -10.04 16.28
CA MET A 9 -18.70 -10.55 14.94
C MET A 9 -19.63 -11.78 15.00
N VAL A 10 -19.36 -12.75 15.88
CA VAL A 10 -20.20 -13.94 16.01
C VAL A 10 -21.61 -13.56 16.50
N LEU A 11 -21.72 -12.71 17.50
CA LEU A 11 -23.01 -12.25 18.02
C LEU A 11 -23.81 -11.47 16.97
N MET A 12 -23.14 -10.58 16.22
CA MET A 12 -23.78 -9.83 15.16
C MET A 12 -24.24 -10.74 14.00
N SER A 13 -23.43 -11.74 13.63
CA SER A 13 -23.80 -12.72 12.59
C SER A 13 -25.00 -13.55 13.04
N ALA A 14 -25.01 -14.02 14.28
CA ALA A 14 -26.15 -14.75 14.85
C ALA A 14 -27.41 -13.86 14.89
N PHE A 15 -27.29 -12.61 15.33
CA PHE A 15 -28.38 -11.66 15.31
C PHE A 15 -28.96 -11.45 13.90
N ILE A 16 -28.08 -11.25 12.90
CA ILE A 16 -28.52 -11.04 11.50
C ILE A 16 -29.31 -12.24 11.01
N VAL A 17 -28.84 -13.48 11.25
CA VAL A 17 -29.53 -14.70 10.84
C VAL A 17 -30.92 -14.78 11.47
N VAL A 18 -31.01 -14.58 12.78
CA VAL A 18 -32.30 -14.61 13.50
C VAL A 18 -33.21 -13.47 13.03
N HIS A 19 -32.66 -12.27 12.89
CA HIS A 19 -33.43 -11.10 12.48
C HIS A 19 -34.00 -11.26 11.07
N VAL A 20 -33.19 -11.73 10.11
CA VAL A 20 -33.63 -11.99 8.74
C VAL A 20 -34.72 -13.05 8.74
N PHE A 21 -34.55 -14.14 9.50
CA PHE A 21 -35.59 -15.16 9.64
C PHE A 21 -36.91 -14.59 10.16
N LEU A 22 -36.87 -13.83 11.23
CA LEU A 22 -38.08 -13.22 11.82
C LEU A 22 -38.76 -12.26 10.83
N VAL A 23 -38.02 -11.43 10.14
CA VAL A 23 -38.56 -10.46 9.18
C VAL A 23 -39.22 -11.16 7.99
N PHE A 24 -38.59 -12.21 7.42
CA PHE A 24 -39.08 -12.85 6.22
C PHE A 24 -40.08 -13.97 6.45
N PHE A 25 -40.10 -14.62 7.62
CA PHE A 25 -40.91 -15.79 7.86
C PHE A 25 -42.00 -15.64 8.92
N VAL A 26 -41.79 -14.80 9.95
CA VAL A 26 -42.75 -14.72 11.07
C VAL A 26 -43.84 -13.67 10.81
N HIS A 27 -43.49 -12.47 10.39
CA HIS A 27 -44.46 -11.39 10.14
C HIS A 27 -44.25 -10.79 8.73
N ARG A 28 -44.10 -11.66 7.76
CA ARG A 28 -43.68 -11.34 6.41
C ARG A 28 -44.46 -10.19 5.76
N GLU A 29 -45.80 -10.27 5.78
CA GLU A 29 -46.65 -9.30 5.09
C GLU A 29 -46.56 -7.92 5.70
N HIS A 30 -46.65 -7.85 7.00
CA HIS A 30 -46.55 -6.58 7.73
C HIS A 30 -45.17 -5.94 7.63
N ASN A 31 -44.12 -6.73 7.86
CA ASN A 31 -42.74 -6.25 7.81
C ASN A 31 -42.35 -5.75 6.42
N MET A 32 -42.74 -6.46 5.35
CA MET A 32 -42.41 -6.03 4.00
C MET A 32 -43.11 -4.72 3.62
N VAL A 33 -44.39 -4.56 3.95
CA VAL A 33 -45.11 -3.32 3.66
C VAL A 33 -44.50 -2.17 4.46
N HIS A 34 -44.19 -2.39 5.73
CA HIS A 34 -43.59 -1.40 6.58
C HIS A 34 -42.18 -0.96 6.10
N MET A 35 -41.34 -1.91 5.71
CA MET A 35 -39.99 -1.61 5.20
C MET A 35 -40.01 -0.81 3.88
N VAL A 36 -40.96 -1.09 3.00
CA VAL A 36 -40.99 -0.48 1.66
C VAL A 36 -41.76 0.83 1.65
N PHE A 37 -42.88 0.91 2.36
CA PHE A 37 -43.80 2.03 2.28
C PHE A 37 -43.98 2.80 3.60
N GLY A 38 -43.43 2.29 4.73
CA GLY A 38 -43.65 2.89 6.04
C GLY A 38 -45.09 2.75 6.54
N ASP A 39 -45.91 1.90 5.90
CA ASP A 39 -47.33 1.69 6.15
C ASP A 39 -47.56 0.36 6.92
N VAL A 40 -48.65 0.24 7.62
CA VAL A 40 -49.06 -0.99 8.34
C VAL A 40 -50.17 -1.77 7.59
N SER A 41 -50.62 -1.26 6.47
CA SER A 41 -51.67 -1.85 5.64
C SER A 41 -51.14 -3.06 4.87
N VAL A 42 -51.73 -4.24 5.07
CA VAL A 42 -51.35 -5.48 4.37
C VAL A 42 -51.84 -5.53 2.93
N GLU A 43 -52.74 -4.63 2.54
CA GLU A 43 -53.30 -4.58 1.19
C GLU A 43 -52.24 -4.35 0.09
N ARG A 44 -51.11 -3.69 0.44
CA ARG A 44 -50.02 -3.39 -0.50
C ARG A 44 -48.89 -4.45 -0.45
N TYR A 45 -49.10 -5.61 0.17
CA TYR A 45 -48.07 -6.63 0.30
C TYR A 45 -47.50 -7.11 -1.03
N ALA A 46 -48.33 -7.35 -2.03
CA ALA A 46 -47.85 -7.79 -3.35
C ALA A 46 -46.92 -6.77 -4.01
N GLN A 47 -47.21 -5.46 -3.87
CA GLN A 47 -46.34 -4.38 -4.37
C GLN A 47 -45.03 -4.32 -3.58
N ALA A 48 -45.08 -4.42 -2.22
CA ALA A 48 -43.92 -4.41 -1.37
C ALA A 48 -43.01 -5.62 -1.70
N PHE A 49 -43.56 -6.80 -1.82
CA PHE A 49 -42.83 -8.03 -2.16
C PHE A 49 -42.15 -7.91 -3.51
N THR A 50 -42.88 -7.47 -4.54
CA THR A 50 -42.32 -7.24 -5.88
C THR A 50 -41.17 -6.22 -5.85
N THR A 51 -41.29 -5.14 -5.10
CA THR A 51 -40.26 -4.12 -4.95
C THR A 51 -39.00 -4.70 -4.28
N VAL A 52 -39.17 -5.46 -3.20
CA VAL A 52 -38.03 -6.12 -2.50
C VAL A 52 -37.34 -7.10 -3.43
N VAL A 53 -38.09 -8.00 -4.09
CA VAL A 53 -37.51 -8.97 -5.03
C VAL A 53 -36.80 -8.27 -6.18
N PHE A 54 -37.42 -7.25 -6.78
CA PHE A 54 -36.79 -6.47 -7.85
C PHE A 54 -35.49 -5.82 -7.39
N THR A 55 -35.49 -5.20 -6.20
CA THR A 55 -34.29 -4.57 -5.63
C THR A 55 -33.18 -5.58 -5.40
N ILE A 56 -33.50 -6.76 -4.83
CA ILE A 56 -32.51 -7.84 -4.62
C ILE A 56 -31.92 -8.30 -5.96
N VAL A 57 -32.77 -8.52 -6.97
CA VAL A 57 -32.30 -8.92 -8.31
C VAL A 57 -31.39 -7.87 -8.92
N VAL A 58 -31.77 -6.59 -8.85
CA VAL A 58 -30.93 -5.49 -9.35
C VAL A 58 -29.59 -5.44 -8.63
N VAL A 59 -29.57 -5.56 -7.30
CA VAL A 59 -28.33 -5.57 -6.52
C VAL A 59 -27.43 -6.75 -6.89
N ILE A 60 -28.01 -7.94 -7.04
CA ILE A 60 -27.25 -9.14 -7.46
C ILE A 60 -26.68 -8.96 -8.87
N LEU A 61 -27.48 -8.52 -9.83
CA LEU A 61 -27.02 -8.29 -11.20
C LEU A 61 -25.93 -7.21 -11.25
N PHE A 62 -26.09 -6.12 -10.49
CA PHE A 62 -25.10 -5.07 -10.37
C PHE A 62 -23.78 -5.60 -9.77
N TRP A 63 -23.87 -6.44 -8.73
CA TRP A 63 -22.70 -7.08 -8.13
C TRP A 63 -21.99 -8.02 -9.10
N ILE A 64 -22.73 -8.85 -9.82
CA ILE A 64 -22.18 -9.73 -10.86
C ILE A 64 -21.49 -8.90 -11.95
N PHE A 65 -22.15 -7.84 -12.43
CA PHE A 65 -21.58 -6.93 -13.41
C PHE A 65 -20.28 -6.31 -12.94
N LEU A 66 -20.27 -5.73 -11.72
CA LEU A 66 -19.05 -5.12 -11.15
C LEU A 66 -17.94 -6.15 -10.99
N SER A 67 -18.26 -7.36 -10.52
CA SER A 67 -17.29 -8.43 -10.34
C SER A 67 -16.68 -8.85 -11.67
N TYR A 68 -17.53 -9.07 -12.68
CA TYR A 68 -17.07 -9.44 -14.01
C TYR A 68 -16.23 -8.34 -14.67
N TRP A 69 -16.69 -7.11 -14.60
CA TRP A 69 -15.97 -5.95 -15.11
C TRP A 69 -14.62 -5.76 -14.42
N SER A 70 -14.56 -5.88 -13.10
CA SER A 70 -13.31 -5.76 -12.35
C SER A 70 -12.31 -6.88 -12.65
N LEU A 71 -12.79 -8.07 -13.05
CA LEU A 71 -11.93 -9.19 -13.47
C LEU A 71 -11.46 -9.03 -14.93
N ALA A 72 -12.30 -8.47 -15.81
CA ALA A 72 -11.99 -8.32 -17.22
C ALA A 72 -10.93 -7.23 -17.49
N ASP A 73 -10.99 -6.11 -16.76
CA ASP A 73 -10.02 -5.01 -16.87
C ASP A 73 -9.67 -4.49 -15.46
N ARG A 74 -8.80 -5.21 -14.80
CA ARG A 74 -8.40 -4.93 -13.42
C ARG A 74 -7.73 -3.57 -13.26
N ALA A 75 -6.85 -3.21 -14.18
CA ALA A 75 -6.12 -1.94 -14.12
C ALA A 75 -7.08 -0.75 -14.23
N ARG A 76 -8.04 -0.80 -15.16
CA ARG A 76 -9.05 0.24 -15.32
C ARG A 76 -10.00 0.32 -14.13
N ALA A 77 -10.47 -0.82 -13.63
CA ALA A 77 -11.33 -0.89 -12.44
C ALA A 77 -10.64 -0.27 -11.23
N GLN A 78 -9.37 -0.62 -11.00
CA GLN A 78 -8.58 -0.06 -9.89
C GLN A 78 -8.38 1.45 -10.04
N ARG A 79 -8.03 1.95 -11.22
CA ARG A 79 -7.91 3.41 -11.45
C ARG A 79 -9.20 4.17 -11.11
N ILE A 80 -10.34 3.61 -11.49
CA ILE A 80 -11.65 4.23 -11.19
C ILE A 80 -11.91 4.21 -9.68
N VAL A 81 -11.72 3.07 -9.02
CA VAL A 81 -11.89 2.95 -7.56
C VAL A 81 -10.96 3.90 -6.82
N VAL A 82 -9.69 3.98 -7.21
CA VAL A 82 -8.71 4.92 -6.61
C VAL A 82 -9.16 6.37 -6.78
N LYS A 83 -9.63 6.78 -7.97
CA LYS A 83 -10.16 8.14 -8.18
C LYS A 83 -11.35 8.46 -7.26
N PHE A 84 -12.27 7.52 -7.07
CA PHE A 84 -13.40 7.71 -6.17
C PHE A 84 -12.98 7.75 -4.69
N THR A 85 -12.09 6.85 -4.28
CA THR A 85 -11.56 6.85 -2.90
C THR A 85 -10.72 8.09 -2.62
N GLU A 86 -9.92 8.57 -3.58
CA GLU A 86 -9.19 9.84 -3.50
C GLU A 86 -10.14 11.03 -3.36
N LEU A 87 -11.22 11.06 -4.14
CA LEU A 87 -12.24 12.10 -4.01
C LEU A 87 -12.90 12.06 -2.61
N GLY A 88 -13.29 10.88 -2.16
CA GLY A 88 -13.84 10.67 -0.81
C GLY A 88 -12.84 11.08 0.28
N ARG A 89 -11.58 10.71 0.14
CA ARG A 89 -10.50 11.13 1.03
C ARG A 89 -10.36 12.65 1.06
N LYS A 90 -10.32 13.31 -0.08
CA LYS A 90 -10.22 14.78 -0.17
C LYS A 90 -11.41 15.49 0.48
N LEU A 91 -12.62 14.98 0.30
CA LEU A 91 -13.83 15.61 0.81
C LEU A 91 -14.08 15.36 2.30
N PHE A 92 -13.78 14.14 2.79
CA PHE A 92 -14.20 13.72 4.13
C PHE A 92 -13.05 13.46 5.09
N LEU A 93 -11.84 13.14 4.62
CA LEU A 93 -10.74 12.69 5.47
C LEU A 93 -9.53 13.63 5.48
N ASN A 94 -9.40 14.59 4.52
CA ASN A 94 -8.24 15.49 4.51
C ASN A 94 -8.15 16.37 5.76
N TRP A 95 -9.29 16.73 6.36
CA TRP A 95 -9.30 17.47 7.62
C TRP A 95 -8.89 16.62 8.84
N LEU A 96 -8.94 15.27 8.71
CA LEU A 96 -8.45 14.29 9.68
C LEU A 96 -7.01 13.85 9.38
N LYS A 97 -6.46 14.25 8.22
CA LYS A 97 -5.10 13.86 7.82
C LYS A 97 -4.09 14.55 8.72
N VAL A 98 -3.64 13.81 9.72
CA VAL A 98 -2.43 14.17 10.46
C VAL A 98 -1.27 13.64 9.63
N SER A 99 -0.29 14.49 9.31
CA SER A 99 0.92 14.06 8.58
C SER A 99 1.58 12.90 9.32
N PRO A 100 2.08 11.86 8.62
CA PRO A 100 2.85 10.79 9.25
C PRO A 100 3.97 11.31 10.16
N SER A 101 4.65 12.39 9.74
CA SER A 101 5.68 13.05 10.54
C SER A 101 5.15 13.65 11.84
N THR A 102 3.87 13.98 11.92
CA THR A 102 3.23 14.54 13.13
C THR A 102 2.63 13.45 14.01
N GLN A 103 2.22 12.32 13.43
CA GLN A 103 1.61 11.19 14.17
C GLN A 103 2.62 10.36 14.95
N GLN A 104 3.87 10.29 14.50
CA GLN A 104 4.84 9.35 15.04
C GLN A 104 5.91 10.05 15.88
N ALA A 105 5.52 10.49 17.08
CA ALA A 105 6.44 11.00 18.08
C ALA A 105 7.17 9.86 18.82
N TYR A 106 7.66 8.86 18.08
CA TYR A 106 8.49 7.79 18.66
C TYR A 106 9.88 8.31 19.01
N THR A 107 10.42 7.78 20.10
CA THR A 107 11.74 8.11 20.62
C THR A 107 12.63 6.87 20.59
N ASP A 108 13.93 7.02 20.92
CA ASP A 108 14.84 5.87 21.02
C ASP A 108 14.39 4.83 22.06
N LYS A 109 13.57 5.22 23.04
CA LYS A 109 13.02 4.31 24.05
C LYS A 109 12.01 3.32 23.46
N ASP A 110 11.42 3.66 22.33
CA ASP A 110 10.40 2.86 21.65
C ASP A 110 11.01 1.88 20.65
N ILE A 111 12.33 1.92 20.42
CA ILE A 111 13.03 1.04 19.50
C ILE A 111 12.86 -0.42 19.92
N SER A 112 12.35 -1.22 19.00
CA SER A 112 12.13 -2.64 19.20
C SER A 112 13.44 -3.40 19.32
N LYS A 113 13.53 -4.32 20.26
CA LYS A 113 14.70 -5.21 20.44
C LYS A 113 14.96 -6.08 19.23
N PHE A 114 13.93 -6.40 18.48
CA PHE A 114 13.99 -7.24 17.31
C PHE A 114 13.15 -6.65 16.16
N HIS A 115 13.65 -6.78 14.93
CA HIS A 115 12.95 -6.39 13.71
C HIS A 115 12.85 -7.59 12.78
N TRP A 116 11.65 -8.12 12.61
CA TRP A 116 11.38 -9.17 11.64
C TRP A 116 11.69 -8.69 10.22
N THR A 117 12.00 -9.63 9.34
CA THR A 117 12.20 -9.32 7.93
C THR A 117 11.66 -10.45 7.07
N ASN A 118 11.05 -10.08 5.95
CA ASN A 118 10.58 -11.01 4.93
C ASN A 118 11.46 -10.87 3.69
N GLY A 119 11.56 -11.95 2.93
CA GLY A 119 12.39 -12.01 1.73
C GLY A 119 13.87 -12.15 2.06
N LEU A 120 14.55 -12.94 1.27
CA LEU A 120 15.97 -13.19 1.35
C LEU A 120 16.74 -12.21 0.47
N PRO A 121 17.99 -11.90 0.80
CA PRO A 121 18.89 -11.14 -0.07
C PRO A 121 18.99 -11.79 -1.45
N PRO A 122 19.24 -11.00 -2.52
CA PRO A 122 19.49 -11.54 -3.85
C PRO A 122 20.62 -12.58 -3.82
N THR A 123 20.44 -13.64 -4.58
CA THR A 123 21.50 -14.63 -4.83
C THR A 123 22.39 -14.19 -5.99
N PRO A 124 23.61 -14.74 -6.13
CA PRO A 124 24.47 -14.43 -7.26
C PRO A 124 23.82 -14.67 -8.63
N ASP A 125 22.96 -15.69 -8.74
CA ASP A 125 22.24 -16.01 -9.99
C ASP A 125 21.06 -15.02 -10.23
N GLU A 126 20.46 -14.49 -9.17
CA GLU A 126 19.36 -13.52 -9.28
C GLU A 126 19.86 -12.11 -9.61
N SER A 127 20.96 -11.70 -9.02
CA SER A 127 21.58 -10.39 -9.24
C SER A 127 23.11 -10.46 -9.09
N PRO A 128 23.81 -10.79 -10.18
CA PRO A 128 25.29 -10.82 -10.21
C PRO A 128 25.90 -9.45 -9.88
N GLU A 129 25.24 -8.38 -10.29
CA GLU A 129 25.69 -7.01 -10.05
C GLU A 129 25.64 -6.65 -8.57
N TRP A 130 24.50 -6.89 -7.91
CA TRP A 130 24.36 -6.67 -6.46
C TRP A 130 25.38 -7.49 -5.67
N THR A 131 25.65 -8.72 -6.12
CA THR A 131 26.64 -9.61 -5.48
C THR A 131 28.04 -9.02 -5.55
N LYS A 132 28.45 -8.45 -6.68
CA LYS A 132 29.74 -7.74 -6.82
C LYS A 132 29.87 -6.56 -5.86
N PHE A 133 28.82 -5.75 -5.71
CA PHE A 133 28.82 -4.65 -4.75
C PHE A 133 28.96 -5.16 -3.31
N ARG A 134 28.25 -6.22 -2.97
CA ARG A 134 28.34 -6.84 -1.64
C ARG A 134 29.76 -7.37 -1.35
N GLU A 135 30.39 -8.04 -2.30
CA GLU A 135 31.75 -8.57 -2.17
C GLU A 135 32.79 -7.45 -2.06
N ASN A 136 32.49 -6.26 -2.60
CA ASN A 136 33.32 -5.06 -2.50
C ASN A 136 32.93 -4.13 -1.31
N ASP A 137 32.26 -4.68 -0.30
CA ASP A 137 31.83 -3.91 0.87
C ASP A 137 30.99 -2.65 0.52
N TRP A 138 30.09 -2.83 -0.43
CA TRP A 138 29.19 -1.81 -1.00
C TRP A 138 29.87 -0.62 -1.71
N LYS A 139 31.18 -0.64 -1.88
CA LYS A 139 31.89 0.44 -2.57
C LYS A 139 31.45 0.52 -4.02
N GLY A 140 31.06 1.73 -4.42
CA GLY A 140 30.55 1.97 -5.75
C GLY A 140 29.18 1.36 -6.04
N TYR A 141 28.38 1.05 -4.99
CA TYR A 141 27.00 0.60 -5.16
C TYR A 141 26.22 1.66 -5.92
N GLU A 142 25.59 1.26 -7.01
CA GLU A 142 24.93 2.13 -7.95
C GLU A 142 23.42 2.10 -7.79
N ILE A 143 22.80 3.28 -7.95
CA ILE A 143 21.35 3.45 -8.02
C ILE A 143 21.07 4.28 -9.27
N THR A 144 20.20 3.78 -10.13
CA THR A 144 19.73 4.53 -11.33
C THR A 144 18.63 5.47 -10.90
N LEU A 145 18.82 6.75 -11.09
CA LEU A 145 17.76 7.76 -11.01
C LEU A 145 17.20 7.97 -12.41
N ALA A 146 15.87 8.06 -12.55
CA ALA A 146 15.25 8.19 -13.84
C ALA A 146 14.07 9.17 -13.86
N ASP A 147 13.90 9.79 -14.99
CA ASP A 147 12.70 10.48 -15.43
C ASP A 147 12.14 9.68 -16.62
N ASP A 148 11.24 8.76 -16.31
CA ASP A 148 10.66 7.87 -17.33
C ASP A 148 9.68 8.61 -18.25
N ILE A 149 9.33 9.85 -17.94
CA ILE A 149 8.46 10.69 -18.77
C ILE A 149 9.25 11.29 -19.94
N ASN A 150 10.46 11.78 -19.64
CA ASN A 150 11.33 12.43 -20.63
C ASN A 150 12.49 11.52 -21.11
N GLY A 151 12.61 10.32 -20.56
CA GLY A 151 13.65 9.35 -20.94
C GLY A 151 15.06 9.76 -20.47
N VAL A 152 15.17 10.43 -19.31
CA VAL A 152 16.45 10.84 -18.74
C VAL A 152 16.87 9.89 -17.64
N GLU A 153 18.11 9.45 -17.64
CA GLU A 153 18.67 8.59 -16.60
C GLU A 153 20.02 9.12 -16.11
N LYS A 154 20.29 8.87 -14.83
CA LYS A 154 21.56 9.19 -14.19
C LYS A 154 21.89 8.12 -13.16
N VAL A 155 23.08 7.55 -13.24
CA VAL A 155 23.58 6.65 -12.21
C VAL A 155 24.25 7.46 -11.11
N VAL A 156 23.92 7.14 -9.87
CA VAL A 156 24.51 7.72 -8.68
C VAL A 156 25.05 6.61 -7.78
N THR A 157 26.12 6.89 -7.03
CA THR A 157 26.70 5.91 -6.12
C THR A 157 26.22 6.13 -4.69
N ILE A 158 26.40 5.10 -3.87
CA ILE A 158 26.05 5.17 -2.44
C ILE A 158 26.82 6.28 -1.71
N GLU A 159 28.05 6.56 -2.15
CA GLU A 159 28.89 7.63 -1.60
C GLU A 159 28.25 8.99 -1.86
N GLN A 160 27.76 9.22 -3.09
CA GLN A 160 27.05 10.45 -3.43
C GLN A 160 25.76 10.63 -2.61
N LEU A 161 25.05 9.54 -2.33
CA LEU A 161 23.87 9.61 -1.46
C LEU A 161 24.25 9.94 0.01
N ARG A 162 25.41 9.51 0.47
CA ARG A 162 25.92 9.87 1.81
C ARG A 162 26.31 11.34 1.94
N GLU A 163 26.62 12.02 0.84
CA GLU A 163 26.92 13.44 0.80
C GLU A 163 25.68 14.35 0.85
N LEU A 164 24.50 13.82 0.51
CA LEU A 164 23.24 14.55 0.60
C LEU A 164 22.84 14.81 2.06
N PRO A 165 21.97 15.79 2.33
CA PRO A 165 21.42 16.01 3.67
C PRO A 165 20.79 14.73 4.22
N GLN A 166 21.25 14.30 5.40
CA GLN A 166 20.77 13.07 6.03
C GLN A 166 19.64 13.40 7.01
N GLN A 167 18.47 12.84 6.77
CA GLN A 167 17.35 12.87 7.72
C GLN A 167 17.43 11.69 8.66
N SER A 168 16.98 11.86 9.92
CA SER A 168 16.93 10.78 10.90
C SER A 168 15.67 10.87 11.75
N TYR A 169 14.93 9.78 11.83
CA TYR A 169 13.69 9.69 12.60
C TYR A 169 13.47 8.27 13.14
N VAL A 170 12.62 8.15 14.16
CA VAL A 170 12.18 6.86 14.71
C VAL A 170 10.77 6.58 14.20
N ALA A 171 10.58 5.44 13.56
CA ALA A 171 9.27 5.06 13.02
C ALA A 171 8.99 3.57 13.18
N THR A 172 7.71 3.23 13.18
CA THR A 172 7.23 1.84 13.27
C THR A 172 6.97 1.28 11.88
N HIS A 173 7.70 0.23 11.55
CA HIS A 173 7.43 -0.59 10.38
C HIS A 173 6.27 -1.53 10.66
N THR A 174 5.14 -1.29 10.02
CA THR A 174 3.94 -2.13 10.17
C THR A 174 3.82 -3.10 9.01
N CYS A 175 3.91 -4.39 9.29
CA CYS A 175 3.78 -5.43 8.29
C CYS A 175 2.33 -5.91 8.18
N MET A 176 1.87 -6.16 6.96
CA MET A 176 0.56 -6.75 6.67
C MET A 176 0.34 -8.13 7.30
N GLN A 177 1.39 -8.81 7.73
CA GLN A 177 1.32 -10.10 8.45
C GLN A 177 0.98 -9.93 9.94
N GLY A 178 0.71 -8.71 10.43
CA GLY A 178 0.27 -8.44 11.79
C GLY A 178 1.38 -8.28 12.82
N TRP A 179 2.62 -8.08 12.40
CA TRP A 179 3.72 -7.70 13.28
C TRP A 179 4.19 -6.28 12.97
N SER A 180 4.78 -5.63 13.95
CA SER A 180 5.41 -4.33 13.80
C SER A 180 6.74 -4.27 14.52
N ALA A 181 7.63 -3.36 14.08
CA ALA A 181 8.90 -3.10 14.72
C ALA A 181 9.30 -1.64 14.55
N THR A 182 9.67 -0.99 15.63
CA THR A 182 10.12 0.40 15.66
C THR A 182 11.64 0.46 15.53
N SER A 183 12.15 1.34 14.69
CA SER A 183 13.59 1.53 14.50
C SER A 183 13.87 2.99 14.16
N ARG A 184 15.08 3.44 14.45
CA ARG A 184 15.63 4.70 13.93
C ARG A 184 16.17 4.45 12.53
N TRP A 185 15.66 5.18 11.56
CA TRP A 185 16.14 5.14 10.17
C TRP A 185 16.83 6.46 9.85
N ALA A 186 17.88 6.41 9.04
CA ALA A 186 18.50 7.63 8.52
C ALA A 186 19.01 7.45 7.09
N GLY A 187 18.88 8.51 6.31
CA GLY A 187 19.27 8.60 4.91
C GLY A 187 18.80 9.89 4.27
N PRO A 188 19.17 10.18 3.02
CA PRO A 188 18.65 11.32 2.28
C PRO A 188 17.16 11.16 2.00
N SER A 189 16.44 12.29 1.92
CA SER A 189 15.05 12.27 1.45
C SER A 189 14.96 11.78 0.01
N ILE A 190 13.83 11.16 -0.35
CA ILE A 190 13.58 10.76 -1.75
C ILE A 190 13.60 12.01 -2.65
N GLU A 191 13.13 13.14 -2.15
CA GLU A 191 13.18 14.43 -2.86
C GLU A 191 14.62 14.87 -3.16
N ASP A 192 15.52 14.87 -2.15
CA ASP A 192 16.93 15.22 -2.34
C ASP A 192 17.61 14.27 -3.32
N VAL A 193 17.32 12.97 -3.23
CA VAL A 193 17.86 11.97 -4.17
C VAL A 193 17.43 12.27 -5.59
N LEU A 194 16.13 12.47 -5.82
CA LEU A 194 15.59 12.76 -7.15
C LEU A 194 15.99 14.15 -7.67
N SER A 195 16.30 15.11 -6.81
CA SER A 195 16.80 16.44 -7.18
C SER A 195 18.13 16.37 -7.95
N LEU A 196 18.90 15.28 -7.80
CA LEU A 196 20.12 15.04 -8.57
C LEU A 196 19.86 14.87 -10.09
N LEU A 197 18.61 14.56 -10.50
CA LEU A 197 18.18 14.58 -11.91
C LEU A 197 17.84 15.99 -12.41
N GLY A 198 17.51 16.91 -11.50
CA GLY A 198 16.94 18.21 -11.80
C GLY A 198 15.55 18.41 -11.17
N PRO A 199 14.79 19.43 -11.62
CA PRO A 199 13.44 19.68 -11.11
C PRO A 199 12.48 18.54 -11.48
N ARG A 200 11.44 18.37 -10.68
CA ARG A 200 10.39 17.39 -10.95
C ARG A 200 9.79 17.62 -12.35
N PRO A 201 9.74 16.60 -13.22
CA PRO A 201 9.17 16.74 -14.55
C PRO A 201 7.66 17.01 -14.51
N GLU A 202 7.18 17.76 -15.49
CA GLU A 202 5.76 17.98 -15.68
C GLU A 202 5.06 16.66 -16.00
N GLY A 203 3.92 16.39 -15.35
CA GLY A 203 3.21 15.12 -15.50
C GLY A 203 3.67 14.00 -14.57
N ALA A 204 4.72 14.18 -13.78
CA ALA A 204 5.11 13.22 -12.74
C ALA A 204 4.06 13.20 -11.62
N ASN A 205 3.34 12.09 -11.50
CA ASN A 205 2.30 11.87 -10.49
C ASN A 205 2.71 10.85 -9.42
N TYR A 206 3.73 10.04 -9.72
CA TYR A 206 4.21 8.99 -8.83
C TYR A 206 5.73 8.91 -8.84
N VAL A 207 6.26 8.28 -7.78
CA VAL A 207 7.65 7.81 -7.71
C VAL A 207 7.62 6.30 -7.67
N MET A 208 8.38 5.65 -8.55
CA MET A 208 8.63 4.21 -8.52
C MET A 208 10.01 3.93 -7.94
N VAL A 209 10.08 2.90 -7.09
CA VAL A 209 11.34 2.41 -6.54
C VAL A 209 11.46 0.92 -6.86
N GLU A 210 12.58 0.52 -7.44
CA GLU A 210 12.89 -0.86 -7.80
C GLU A 210 14.05 -1.42 -6.99
N SER A 211 14.14 -2.74 -6.97
CA SER A 211 15.11 -3.51 -6.21
C SER A 211 16.04 -4.30 -7.12
N TYR A 212 17.29 -4.51 -6.71
CA TYR A 212 18.15 -5.57 -7.25
C TYR A 212 17.59 -6.98 -6.96
N GLY A 213 16.75 -7.13 -5.93
CA GLY A 213 16.11 -8.39 -5.58
C GLY A 213 14.88 -8.68 -6.41
N LEU A 214 14.75 -9.92 -6.85
CA LEU A 214 13.57 -10.37 -7.59
C LEU A 214 12.37 -10.58 -6.65
N ALA A 215 11.18 -10.35 -7.19
CA ALA A 215 9.94 -10.72 -6.54
C ALA A 215 9.93 -12.21 -6.18
N GLN A 216 9.41 -12.55 -5.00
CA GLN A 216 9.16 -13.96 -4.68
C GLN A 216 8.19 -14.52 -5.72
N LYS A 217 8.38 -15.82 -6.08
CA LYS A 217 7.53 -16.51 -7.04
C LYS A 217 6.06 -16.31 -6.66
N MET A 218 5.33 -15.64 -7.52
CA MET A 218 3.91 -15.41 -7.37
C MET A 218 3.13 -16.68 -7.72
N TYR A 219 1.85 -16.71 -7.41
CA TYR A 219 0.95 -17.84 -7.69
C TYR A 219 0.78 -18.14 -9.19
N ASP A 220 1.23 -17.26 -10.06
CA ASP A 220 1.31 -17.47 -11.51
C ASP A 220 2.74 -17.88 -11.90
N ASN A 221 2.86 -18.69 -12.93
CA ASN A 221 4.16 -19.21 -13.43
C ASN A 221 4.96 -18.18 -14.23
N ARG A 222 4.72 -16.87 -14.02
CA ARG A 222 5.48 -15.83 -14.72
C ARG A 222 6.95 -15.82 -14.27
N PRO A 223 7.87 -15.37 -15.15
CA PRO A 223 9.25 -15.11 -14.75
C PRO A 223 9.29 -14.15 -13.56
N ARG A 224 10.28 -14.32 -12.70
CA ARG A 224 10.52 -13.41 -11.59
C ARG A 224 11.11 -12.10 -12.12
N GLU A 225 10.49 -11.00 -11.78
CA GLU A 225 10.92 -9.65 -12.13
C GLU A 225 11.48 -8.92 -10.91
N PRO A 226 12.25 -7.83 -11.08
CA PRO A 226 12.66 -6.99 -9.97
C PRO A 226 11.48 -6.57 -9.10
N PHE A 227 11.66 -6.61 -7.78
CA PHE A 227 10.62 -6.13 -6.87
C PHE A 227 10.52 -4.61 -7.00
N TYR A 228 9.30 -4.08 -7.13
CA TYR A 228 9.06 -2.65 -7.21
C TYR A 228 7.85 -2.21 -6.38
N ALA A 229 7.80 -0.91 -6.06
CA ALA A 229 6.64 -0.25 -5.47
C ALA A 229 6.52 1.18 -5.98
N CYS A 230 5.28 1.61 -6.23
CA CYS A 230 4.95 2.98 -6.62
C CYS A 230 4.30 3.72 -5.45
N PHE A 231 4.62 5.00 -5.35
CA PHE A 231 4.14 5.92 -4.31
C PHE A 231 3.54 7.15 -4.95
N SER A 232 2.47 7.69 -4.37
CA SER A 232 2.00 9.02 -4.75
C SER A 232 3.08 10.08 -4.45
N ILE A 233 3.06 11.18 -5.16
CA ILE A 233 4.01 12.29 -4.91
C ILE A 233 3.91 12.77 -3.46
N ASP A 234 2.69 12.90 -2.92
CA ASP A 234 2.47 13.34 -1.54
C ASP A 234 3.12 12.39 -0.51
N ASP A 235 3.12 11.08 -0.78
CA ASP A 235 3.74 10.09 0.08
C ASP A 235 5.27 10.04 -0.11
N ALA A 236 5.73 10.09 -1.37
CA ALA A 236 7.16 9.97 -1.69
C ALA A 236 7.98 11.19 -1.23
N LEU A 237 7.39 12.39 -1.26
CA LEU A 237 8.06 13.64 -0.85
C LEU A 237 7.71 14.06 0.59
N ASP A 238 7.09 13.18 1.38
CA ASP A 238 6.87 13.43 2.81
C ASP A 238 8.22 13.48 3.55
N ALA A 239 8.29 14.28 4.61
CA ALA A 239 9.48 14.45 5.43
C ALA A 239 10.05 13.15 6.03
N GLN A 240 9.24 12.09 6.15
CA GLN A 240 9.67 10.76 6.61
C GLN A 240 9.81 9.76 5.45
N SER A 241 10.04 10.24 4.23
CA SER A 241 10.28 9.41 3.05
C SER A 241 11.74 9.51 2.61
N VAL A 242 12.51 8.45 2.86
CA VAL A 242 13.96 8.45 2.66
C VAL A 242 14.45 7.19 1.93
N ILE A 243 15.62 7.31 1.32
CA ILE A 243 16.46 6.16 0.98
C ILE A 243 17.36 5.90 2.19
N ALA A 244 16.94 5.03 3.09
CA ALA A 244 17.63 4.76 4.32
C ALA A 244 18.97 4.03 4.07
N LEU A 245 20.05 4.59 4.58
CA LEU A 245 21.41 4.07 4.52
C LEU A 245 21.86 3.54 5.88
N SER A 246 21.18 3.92 6.96
CA SER A 246 21.47 3.42 8.30
C SER A 246 20.22 3.11 9.10
N ARG A 247 20.39 2.22 10.08
CA ARG A 247 19.36 1.81 11.03
C ARG A 247 19.94 1.74 12.44
N ASN A 248 19.30 2.40 13.40
CA ASN A 248 19.72 2.43 14.82
C ASN A 248 21.20 2.84 15.01
N GLY A 249 21.70 3.76 14.15
CA GLY A 249 23.08 4.24 14.20
C GLY A 249 24.13 3.33 13.53
N HIS A 250 23.72 2.23 12.92
CA HIS A 250 24.57 1.30 12.16
C HIS A 250 24.14 1.26 10.70
N GLU A 251 24.97 0.75 9.81
CA GLU A 251 24.56 0.44 8.43
C GLU A 251 23.36 -0.51 8.42
N VAL A 252 22.53 -0.41 7.37
CA VAL A 252 21.37 -1.29 7.23
C VAL A 252 21.85 -2.74 7.12
N ASP A 253 21.24 -3.65 7.89
CA ASP A 253 21.52 -5.09 7.80
C ASP A 253 21.15 -5.65 6.42
N ILE A 254 21.91 -6.64 5.95
CA ILE A 254 21.73 -7.25 4.62
C ILE A 254 20.30 -7.78 4.42
N HIS A 255 19.72 -8.41 5.43
CA HIS A 255 18.36 -8.92 5.37
C HIS A 255 17.31 -7.82 5.44
N LEU A 256 17.70 -6.66 5.94
CA LEU A 256 16.85 -5.47 6.00
C LEU A 256 16.97 -4.57 4.78
N GLY A 257 17.89 -4.87 3.83
CA GLY A 257 17.97 -4.18 2.56
C GLY A 257 19.24 -3.37 2.32
N ALA A 258 20.38 -3.76 2.96
CA ALA A 258 21.67 -3.10 2.73
C ALA A 258 22.06 -3.05 1.24
N PRO A 259 22.75 -1.99 0.81
CA PRO A 259 23.16 -0.82 1.56
C PRO A 259 22.10 0.30 1.56
N ALA A 260 21.03 0.17 0.74
CA ALA A 260 20.00 1.18 0.56
C ALA A 260 18.59 0.59 0.60
N ARG A 261 17.75 1.13 1.47
CA ARG A 261 16.35 0.73 1.63
C ARG A 261 15.41 1.90 1.48
N CYS A 262 14.39 1.77 0.64
CA CYS A 262 13.31 2.75 0.57
C CYS A 262 12.45 2.69 1.84
N ARG A 263 12.17 3.85 2.40
CA ARG A 263 11.25 4.04 3.52
C ARG A 263 10.25 5.14 3.18
N VAL A 264 8.97 4.81 3.16
CA VAL A 264 7.85 5.74 3.02
C VAL A 264 6.87 5.40 4.14
N GLU A 265 6.92 6.15 5.23
CA GLU A 265 6.30 5.76 6.50
C GLU A 265 4.77 5.84 6.47
N SER A 266 4.18 6.57 5.54
CA SER A 266 2.72 6.58 5.30
C SER A 266 2.19 5.26 4.73
N ASN A 267 3.08 4.35 4.31
CA ASN A 267 2.72 3.11 3.63
C ASN A 267 3.07 1.87 4.46
N HIS A 268 2.38 0.77 4.17
CA HIS A 268 2.70 -0.53 4.79
C HIS A 268 4.11 -1.00 4.47
N GLY A 269 4.71 -1.71 5.41
CA GLY A 269 6.08 -2.16 5.34
C GLY A 269 6.44 -3.04 4.13
N TYR A 270 5.48 -3.67 3.47
CA TYR A 270 5.76 -4.42 2.24
C TYR A 270 6.17 -3.51 1.06
N LYS A 271 5.80 -2.23 1.09
CA LYS A 271 6.26 -1.22 0.13
C LYS A 271 7.66 -0.68 0.42
N ALA A 272 8.24 -0.99 1.57
CA ALA A 272 9.60 -0.58 1.91
C ALA A 272 10.62 -1.42 1.12
N VAL A 273 10.86 -1.02 -0.12
CA VAL A 273 11.74 -1.71 -1.07
C VAL A 273 13.16 -1.84 -0.50
N LYS A 274 13.70 -3.06 -0.53
CA LYS A 274 15.06 -3.40 -0.11
C LYS A 274 16.00 -3.42 -1.30
N TRP A 275 17.30 -3.25 -1.06
CA TRP A 275 18.34 -3.36 -2.10
C TRP A 275 18.00 -2.48 -3.30
N VAL A 276 17.76 -1.19 -3.05
CA VAL A 276 17.29 -0.24 -4.05
C VAL A 276 18.24 -0.16 -5.22
N SER A 277 17.73 -0.40 -6.44
CA SER A 277 18.47 -0.32 -7.70
C SER A 277 18.08 0.87 -8.55
N ARG A 278 16.83 1.32 -8.46
CA ARG A 278 16.29 2.41 -9.28
C ARG A 278 15.28 3.24 -8.51
N VAL A 279 15.26 4.56 -8.76
CA VAL A 279 14.24 5.49 -8.27
C VAL A 279 13.82 6.37 -9.45
N SER A 280 12.55 6.36 -9.82
CA SER A 280 12.06 7.03 -11.03
C SER A 280 10.87 7.94 -10.77
N TRP A 281 10.85 9.07 -11.49
CA TRP A 281 9.62 9.81 -11.74
C TRP A 281 8.79 9.09 -12.79
N ILE A 282 7.53 8.81 -12.55
CA ILE A 282 6.62 8.18 -13.49
C ILE A 282 5.28 8.95 -13.58
N ALA A 283 4.66 8.90 -14.75
CA ALA A 283 3.39 9.58 -15.00
C ALA A 283 2.20 8.79 -14.41
N ASP A 284 2.15 7.47 -14.67
CA ASP A 284 1.10 6.57 -14.16
C ASP A 284 1.72 5.20 -13.84
N TYR A 285 1.41 4.66 -12.67
CA TYR A 285 1.84 3.31 -12.29
C TYR A 285 1.15 2.21 -13.11
N ALA A 286 0.07 2.55 -13.83
CA ALA A 286 -0.64 1.60 -14.68
C ALA A 286 0.18 1.10 -15.88
N ASP A 287 1.27 1.78 -16.20
CA ASP A 287 2.17 1.41 -17.29
C ASP A 287 3.22 0.37 -16.87
N TYR A 288 3.24 -0.02 -15.58
CA TYR A 288 4.24 -0.92 -15.01
C TYR A 288 3.59 -2.18 -14.42
N GLY A 289 4.21 -3.33 -14.65
CA GLY A 289 3.72 -4.64 -14.19
C GLY A 289 2.28 -4.91 -14.64
N ASP A 290 1.41 -5.33 -13.72
CA ASP A 290 -0.03 -5.51 -13.97
C ASP A 290 -0.84 -4.18 -13.80
N GLY A 291 -0.16 -3.06 -13.65
CA GLY A 291 -0.78 -1.75 -13.53
C GLY A 291 -1.44 -1.46 -12.19
N ARG A 292 -1.00 -2.10 -11.11
CA ARG A 292 -1.62 -1.95 -9.79
C ARG A 292 -0.77 -1.17 -8.78
N GLY A 293 0.41 -0.72 -9.17
CA GLY A 293 1.26 0.16 -8.38
C GLY A 293 2.28 -0.54 -7.51
N GLY A 294 2.62 -1.79 -7.81
CA GLY A 294 3.72 -2.50 -7.18
C GLY A 294 3.60 -4.02 -7.27
N THR A 295 4.70 -4.71 -7.09
CA THR A 295 4.78 -6.18 -7.17
C THR A 295 3.76 -6.90 -6.27
N ARG A 296 3.47 -6.36 -5.08
CA ARG A 296 2.51 -6.99 -4.17
C ARG A 296 1.07 -6.68 -4.55
N GLU A 297 0.82 -5.48 -5.03
CA GLU A 297 -0.48 -5.07 -5.56
C GLU A 297 -0.83 -5.86 -6.83
N ASP A 298 0.13 -6.11 -7.68
CA ASP A 298 -0.01 -6.94 -8.88
C ASP A 298 -0.42 -8.38 -8.53
N SER A 299 0.03 -8.84 -7.37
CA SER A 299 -0.37 -10.13 -6.81
C SER A 299 -1.67 -10.13 -6.01
N ALA A 300 -2.55 -9.20 -6.27
CA ALA A 300 -3.88 -9.05 -5.66
C ALA A 300 -3.91 -8.52 -4.21
N LEU A 301 -2.81 -7.95 -3.69
CA LEU A 301 -2.84 -7.18 -2.46
C LEU A 301 -3.32 -5.76 -2.75
N GLN A 302 -4.22 -5.25 -1.90
CA GLN A 302 -4.63 -3.84 -1.98
C GLN A 302 -3.60 -2.95 -1.30
N ALA A 303 -3.28 -1.82 -1.94
CA ALA A 303 -2.47 -0.79 -1.32
C ALA A 303 -3.32 -0.02 -0.29
N PHE A 304 -2.98 -0.14 0.99
CA PHE A 304 -3.57 0.66 2.06
C PHE A 304 -2.57 1.71 2.52
N ASN A 305 -3.01 2.94 2.63
CA ASN A 305 -2.26 4.00 3.28
C ASN A 305 -2.46 3.89 4.79
N LEU A 306 -1.37 3.80 5.56
CA LEU A 306 -1.40 3.66 7.02
C LEU A 306 -2.06 4.84 7.72
N SER A 307 -2.04 6.04 7.12
CA SER A 307 -2.69 7.22 7.67
C SER A 307 -4.21 7.05 7.86
N LEU A 308 -4.83 6.07 7.19
CA LEU A 308 -6.25 5.73 7.35
C LEU A 308 -6.51 4.69 8.45
N ILE A 309 -5.49 3.93 8.86
CA ILE A 309 -5.64 2.84 9.84
C ILE A 309 -5.54 3.37 11.28
N HIS A 310 -4.75 4.42 11.51
CA HIS A 310 -4.55 5.00 12.84
C HIS A 310 -5.73 5.86 13.35
N ILE A 311 -6.79 6.03 12.56
CA ILE A 311 -8.01 6.73 13.00
C ILE A 311 -8.89 5.83 13.88
N SER A 312 -8.61 4.52 13.97
CA SER A 312 -9.43 3.52 14.67
C SER A 312 -8.85 3.02 16.00
N GLU A 313 -7.75 3.55 16.49
CA GLU A 313 -7.21 3.36 17.83
C GLU A 313 -7.36 4.64 18.67
#